data_ec197fda4400c83441fd4c0e5e1793ac
#
_entry.id   ec197fda4400c83441fd4c0e5e1793ac
#
_cell.length_a   1.000
_cell.length_b   1.000
_cell.length_c   1.000
_cell.angle_alpha   90.00
_cell.angle_beta   90.00
_cell.angle_gamma   90.00
#
_symmetry.space_group_name_H-M   'P 1'
#
loop_
_entity.id
_entity.type
_entity.pdbx_description
1 polymer ?
#
loop_
_entity_poly.entity_id
_entity_poly.type
_entity_poly.pdbx_seq_one_letter_code
_entity_poly.pdbx_strand_id
1 'polypeptide(L)'
;MSAADATDRLLGERYWLEAVLGRGGMSTVFRAHDQVLGRPVAIKLFTQSSAADTSRQESELAVLSSLSHHGLVNLFDAGVDLGEDGQHHRFLVMEFVRGTDLQSRLAEGPISPRHVAEIGFDIAEALEYVHDNKVVHRDIKPSNILLVDYGNGAPRARAKLSDFGIALSEDMERMTREGATTGTAAYLSPEQAAGAKVGKPSDIYSLGLVLLECFTRHVEFPGSIVESAVARVTRNPVIPEDLPVHWRSLLKAMTARRPSDRPRPRELVASLRQLVIAESARHKDVDAPLLEPTGPRDSEALRSAYLDTYPDMALDRVTSLAARLFSAPIAMVSVLDNDRVWLKSHFGAEVDHILRQVDLTTPGPLPQETTVIEDALLHPQARENRLVTGEAGLRFFVGVPLRREGGDVIGTLSVFDTKPHEVSEVELANLEDLAALVMVQLDLRRETARMTGEMDSPIISSVTMSLPDTE
;
A
#
# COMPACT_ATOMS: atom_id res chain seq x y z
N MET A 1 2.44 26.81 27.55
CA MET A 1 2.54 25.48 28.20
C MET A 1 3.80 24.79 27.74
N SER A 2 4.64 24.30 28.62
CA SER A 2 5.79 23.47 28.26
C SER A 2 5.30 22.11 27.73
N ALA A 3 6.09 21.45 26.88
CA ALA A 3 5.71 20.17 26.29
C ALA A 3 5.55 19.02 27.32
N ALA A 4 6.15 19.17 28.47
CA ALA A 4 6.03 18.23 29.58
C ALA A 4 4.67 18.32 30.32
N ASP A 5 3.97 19.47 30.21
CA ASP A 5 2.70 19.68 30.90
C ASP A 5 1.48 19.15 30.12
N ALA A 6 1.66 18.69 28.84
CA ALA A 6 0.56 18.25 28.00
C ALA A 6 0.43 16.71 27.91
N THR A 7 1.37 15.97 28.45
CA THR A 7 1.31 14.49 28.58
C THR A 7 0.85 14.14 29.99
N ASP A 8 0.37 12.90 30.20
CA ASP A 8 -0.24 12.43 31.45
C ASP A 8 -1.54 13.17 31.83
N ARG A 9 -2.33 13.53 30.82
CA ARG A 9 -3.62 14.21 31.00
C ARG A 9 -4.73 13.39 30.33
N LEU A 10 -5.91 13.40 30.95
CA LEU A 10 -7.14 12.85 30.39
C LEU A 10 -7.85 13.91 29.57
N LEU A 11 -8.08 13.65 28.30
CA LEU A 11 -8.78 14.52 27.37
C LEU A 11 -10.22 14.02 27.17
N GLY A 12 -11.20 14.91 27.31
CA GLY A 12 -12.63 14.58 27.14
C GLY A 12 -13.09 13.42 28.00
N GLU A 13 -12.54 13.28 29.22
CA GLU A 13 -12.85 12.22 30.20
C GLU A 13 -12.65 10.77 29.69
N ARG A 14 -11.96 10.59 28.53
CA ARG A 14 -11.83 9.28 27.87
C ARG A 14 -10.44 8.97 27.37
N TYR A 15 -9.70 9.94 26.87
CA TYR A 15 -8.46 9.71 26.16
C TYR A 15 -7.25 10.13 26.98
N TRP A 16 -6.44 9.17 27.43
CA TRP A 16 -5.22 9.42 28.17
C TRP A 16 -4.08 9.75 27.24
N LEU A 17 -3.53 10.97 27.30
CA LEU A 17 -2.43 11.42 26.47
C LEU A 17 -1.10 10.84 26.96
N GLU A 18 -0.39 10.07 26.10
CA GLU A 18 0.83 9.35 26.47
C GLU A 18 2.10 10.07 25.99
N ALA A 19 2.17 10.43 24.70
CA ALA A 19 3.36 10.99 24.09
C ALA A 19 3.02 11.92 22.93
N VAL A 20 3.88 12.91 22.66
CA VAL A 20 3.78 13.76 21.48
C VAL A 20 4.33 13.00 20.27
N LEU A 21 3.54 12.84 19.21
CA LEU A 21 3.93 12.26 17.93
C LEU A 21 4.45 13.32 16.95
N GLY A 22 3.85 14.53 16.98
CA GLY A 22 4.23 15.61 16.09
C GLY A 22 3.69 16.96 16.54
N ARG A 23 4.34 18.04 16.10
CA ARG A 23 3.92 19.42 16.36
C ARG A 23 3.83 20.19 15.06
N GLY A 24 2.67 20.80 14.83
CA GLY A 24 2.45 21.75 13.75
C GLY A 24 2.22 23.15 14.29
N GLY A 25 2.13 24.14 13.42
CA GLY A 25 1.89 25.54 13.81
C GLY A 25 0.57 25.76 14.56
N MET A 26 -0.47 24.96 14.27
CA MET A 26 -1.82 25.13 14.81
C MET A 26 -2.32 23.92 15.60
N SER A 27 -1.58 22.83 15.64
CA SER A 27 -1.99 21.61 16.33
C SER A 27 -0.81 20.80 16.82
N THR A 28 -1.06 19.99 17.84
CA THR A 28 -0.14 18.97 18.31
C THR A 28 -0.82 17.61 18.17
N VAL A 29 -0.11 16.63 17.65
CA VAL A 29 -0.59 15.24 17.55
C VAL A 29 0.01 14.43 18.68
N PHE A 30 -0.84 13.75 19.43
CA PHE A 30 -0.46 12.90 20.55
C PHE A 30 -0.77 11.43 20.25
N ARG A 31 0.05 10.53 20.73
CA ARG A 31 -0.36 9.17 21.01
C ARG A 31 -1.18 9.19 22.30
N ALA A 32 -2.31 8.50 22.30
CA ALA A 32 -3.19 8.41 23.45
C ALA A 32 -3.77 7.01 23.58
N HIS A 33 -4.31 6.70 24.75
CA HIS A 33 -5.04 5.48 25.04
C HIS A 33 -6.53 5.78 25.24
N ASP A 34 -7.40 5.16 24.46
CA ASP A 34 -8.85 5.18 24.66
C ASP A 34 -9.19 4.26 25.82
N GLN A 35 -9.51 4.82 26.98
CA GLN A 35 -9.77 4.07 28.20
C GLN A 35 -11.08 3.25 28.13
N VAL A 36 -12.01 3.62 27.26
CA VAL A 36 -13.28 2.91 27.09
C VAL A 36 -13.11 1.68 26.19
N LEU A 37 -12.37 1.82 25.08
CA LEU A 37 -12.19 0.74 24.10
C LEU A 37 -10.88 -0.03 24.29
N GLY A 38 -10.00 0.39 25.22
CA GLY A 38 -8.75 -0.31 25.55
C GLY A 38 -7.75 -0.34 24.38
N ARG A 39 -7.70 0.70 23.54
CA ARG A 39 -6.87 0.71 22.34
C ARG A 39 -6.05 2.00 22.18
N PRO A 40 -4.87 1.93 21.52
CA PRO A 40 -4.14 3.14 21.19
C PRO A 40 -4.86 3.93 20.07
N VAL A 41 -4.81 5.26 20.19
CA VAL A 41 -5.34 6.21 19.20
C VAL A 41 -4.34 7.36 18.99
N ALA A 42 -4.47 8.08 17.88
CA ALA A 42 -3.79 9.34 17.66
C ALA A 42 -4.77 10.50 17.88
N ILE A 43 -4.36 11.51 18.62
CA ILE A 43 -5.20 12.68 18.91
C ILE A 43 -4.52 13.92 18.36
N LYS A 44 -5.22 14.62 17.46
CA LYS A 44 -4.81 15.93 16.96
C LYS A 44 -5.54 17.00 17.74
N LEU A 45 -4.81 17.72 18.61
CA LEU A 45 -5.30 18.78 19.48
C LEU A 45 -4.99 20.13 18.85
N PHE A 46 -6.00 20.96 18.61
CA PHE A 46 -5.84 22.30 18.03
C PHE A 46 -5.60 23.33 19.10
N THR A 47 -4.63 24.23 18.88
CA THR A 47 -4.21 25.26 19.83
C THR A 47 -5.08 26.51 19.81
N GLN A 48 -5.87 26.72 18.75
CA GLN A 48 -6.80 27.86 18.64
C GLN A 48 -8.11 27.41 18.03
N SER A 49 -9.21 27.85 18.60
CA SER A 49 -10.56 27.70 18.04
C SER A 49 -11.17 29.09 17.85
N SER A 50 -11.38 29.51 16.59
CA SER A 50 -12.21 30.68 16.34
C SER A 50 -13.69 30.28 16.31
N ALA A 51 -14.53 30.98 17.04
CA ALA A 51 -15.96 30.67 17.15
C ALA A 51 -16.76 30.90 15.85
N ALA A 52 -16.17 31.56 14.86
CA ALA A 52 -16.88 32.01 13.65
C ALA A 52 -17.10 30.91 12.58
N ASP A 53 -16.36 29.79 12.64
CA ASP A 53 -16.34 28.79 11.54
C ASP A 53 -16.93 27.42 11.90
N THR A 54 -17.63 27.35 13.03
CA THR A 54 -18.08 26.08 13.64
C THR A 54 -18.91 25.20 12.70
N SER A 55 -19.92 25.77 12.01
CA SER A 55 -20.87 24.97 11.23
C SER A 55 -20.29 24.39 9.93
N ARG A 56 -19.34 25.11 9.30
CA ARG A 56 -18.67 24.62 8.09
C ARG A 56 -17.68 23.50 8.41
N GLN A 57 -16.92 23.68 9.48
CA GLN A 57 -15.97 22.67 9.96
C GLN A 57 -16.70 21.41 10.44
N GLU A 58 -17.86 21.53 11.10
CA GLU A 58 -18.69 20.38 11.48
C GLU A 58 -19.19 19.59 10.26
N SER A 59 -19.60 20.28 9.20
CA SER A 59 -20.02 19.65 7.95
C SER A 59 -18.86 18.92 7.26
N GLU A 60 -17.66 19.51 7.24
CA GLU A 60 -16.45 18.88 6.70
C GLU A 60 -16.03 17.66 7.55
N LEU A 61 -16.09 17.77 8.87
CA LEU A 61 -15.82 16.66 9.79
C LEU A 61 -16.81 15.50 9.60
N ALA A 62 -18.09 15.80 9.42
CA ALA A 62 -19.12 14.78 9.16
C ALA A 62 -18.84 13.99 7.87
N VAL A 63 -18.37 14.67 6.81
CA VAL A 63 -17.96 13.99 5.57
C VAL A 63 -16.71 13.13 5.84
N LEU A 64 -15.70 13.65 6.50
CA LEU A 64 -14.45 12.93 6.76
C LEU A 64 -14.66 11.72 7.68
N SER A 65 -15.55 11.82 8.66
CA SER A 65 -15.88 10.69 9.55
C SER A 65 -16.61 9.55 8.83
N SER A 66 -17.23 9.84 7.68
CA SER A 66 -17.88 8.82 6.85
C SER A 66 -16.92 8.10 5.91
N LEU A 67 -15.68 8.64 5.71
CA LEU A 67 -14.69 8.03 4.86
C LEU A 67 -14.01 6.85 5.56
N SER A 68 -14.04 5.68 4.93
CA SER A 68 -13.35 4.48 5.41
C SER A 68 -12.69 3.77 4.24
N HIS A 69 -11.35 3.78 4.22
CA HIS A 69 -10.56 3.14 3.19
C HIS A 69 -9.22 2.67 3.78
N HIS A 70 -8.69 1.53 3.29
CA HIS A 70 -7.44 0.96 3.83
C HIS A 70 -6.22 1.89 3.68
N GLY A 71 -6.19 2.71 2.63
CA GLY A 71 -5.15 3.71 2.37
C GLY A 71 -5.40 5.07 3.06
N LEU A 72 -6.38 5.18 3.98
CA LEU A 72 -6.64 6.38 4.76
C LEU A 72 -6.44 6.11 6.25
N VAL A 73 -6.02 7.13 6.98
CA VAL A 73 -6.10 7.15 8.44
C VAL A 73 -7.55 7.43 8.82
N ASN A 74 -8.19 6.49 9.53
CA ASN A 74 -9.60 6.61 9.89
C ASN A 74 -9.80 7.64 11.00
N LEU A 75 -10.81 8.49 10.87
CA LEU A 75 -11.30 9.36 11.94
C LEU A 75 -12.31 8.58 12.79
N PHE A 76 -12.08 8.49 14.09
CA PHE A 76 -12.92 7.73 15.01
C PHE A 76 -13.89 8.60 15.80
N ASP A 77 -13.45 9.81 16.20
CA ASP A 77 -14.21 10.70 17.06
C ASP A 77 -13.72 12.14 16.92
N ALA A 78 -14.51 13.09 17.37
CA ALA A 78 -14.14 14.49 17.48
C ALA A 78 -14.78 15.09 18.72
N GLY A 79 -14.08 15.99 19.40
CA GLY A 79 -14.57 16.60 20.62
C GLY A 79 -14.01 17.97 20.89
N VAL A 80 -14.51 18.56 21.97
CA VAL A 80 -14.03 19.81 22.53
C VAL A 80 -13.69 19.55 23.99
N ASP A 81 -12.51 19.98 24.42
CA ASP A 81 -12.05 19.88 25.78
C ASP A 81 -11.81 21.27 26.36
N LEU A 82 -12.10 21.46 27.65
CA LEU A 82 -11.79 22.69 28.34
C LEU A 82 -10.35 22.63 28.86
N GLY A 83 -9.46 23.42 28.24
CA GLY A 83 -8.07 23.50 28.64
C GLY A 83 -7.89 24.09 30.04
N GLU A 84 -6.74 23.85 30.65
CA GLU A 84 -6.35 24.48 31.93
C GLU A 84 -6.27 26.01 31.83
N ASP A 85 -6.11 26.53 30.62
CA ASP A 85 -6.16 27.95 30.30
C ASP A 85 -7.59 28.54 30.27
N GLY A 86 -8.61 27.69 30.52
CA GLY A 86 -10.02 28.06 30.42
C GLY A 86 -10.53 28.23 28.99
N GLN A 87 -9.74 27.86 27.99
CA GLN A 87 -10.10 27.91 26.55
C GLN A 87 -10.66 26.57 26.09
N HIS A 88 -11.58 26.61 25.15
CA HIS A 88 -12.07 25.40 24.49
C HIS A 88 -11.10 24.97 23.39
N HIS A 89 -10.52 23.78 23.53
CA HIS A 89 -9.66 23.17 22.55
C HIS A 89 -10.38 22.04 21.81
N ARG A 90 -10.44 22.12 20.50
CA ARG A 90 -10.98 21.05 19.66
C ARG A 90 -9.95 19.95 19.50
N PHE A 91 -10.40 18.72 19.42
CA PHE A 91 -9.54 17.58 19.12
C PHE A 91 -10.21 16.59 18.17
N LEU A 92 -9.39 15.88 17.42
CA LEU A 92 -9.78 14.77 16.55
C LEU A 92 -9.12 13.50 17.05
N VAL A 93 -9.88 12.41 17.13
CA VAL A 93 -9.40 11.08 17.50
C VAL A 93 -9.31 10.24 16.24
N MET A 94 -8.12 9.76 15.93
CA MET A 94 -7.81 9.05 14.70
C MET A 94 -7.20 7.69 15.00
N GLU A 95 -7.16 6.85 13.98
CA GLU A 95 -6.40 5.62 13.95
C GLU A 95 -4.93 5.90 14.31
N PHE A 96 -4.40 5.17 15.31
CA PHE A 96 -2.97 5.17 15.57
C PHE A 96 -2.28 4.20 14.61
N VAL A 97 -1.56 4.72 13.64
CA VAL A 97 -0.77 3.95 12.69
C VAL A 97 0.61 3.69 13.29
N ARG A 98 0.97 2.41 13.47
CA ARG A 98 2.34 2.04 13.85
C ARG A 98 3.23 2.19 12.63
N GLY A 99 4.36 2.84 12.77
CA GLY A 99 5.32 3.07 11.69
C GLY A 99 5.88 4.49 11.71
N THR A 100 6.32 4.97 10.57
CA THR A 100 6.92 6.29 10.39
C THR A 100 6.25 7.03 9.24
N ASP A 101 6.40 8.34 9.15
CA ASP A 101 6.00 9.09 7.98
C ASP A 101 7.04 8.98 6.85
N LEU A 102 6.60 9.24 5.62
CA LEU A 102 7.46 9.15 4.43
C LEU A 102 8.60 10.18 4.46
N GLN A 103 8.43 11.34 5.09
CA GLN A 103 9.48 12.35 5.22
C GLN A 103 10.63 11.82 6.08
N SER A 104 10.32 11.23 7.24
CA SER A 104 11.29 10.59 8.12
C SER A 104 11.98 9.43 7.40
N ARG A 105 11.22 8.60 6.68
CA ARG A 105 11.77 7.48 5.90
C ARG A 105 12.73 7.94 4.79
N LEU A 106 12.43 9.05 4.11
CA LEU A 106 13.31 9.64 3.09
C LEU A 106 14.64 10.13 3.68
N ALA A 107 14.63 10.61 4.92
CA ALA A 107 15.86 11.02 5.61
C ALA A 107 16.78 9.82 5.94
N GLU A 108 16.23 8.64 6.19
CA GLU A 108 17.00 7.42 6.50
C GLU A 108 17.81 6.89 5.30
N GLY A 109 17.32 7.07 4.07
CA GLY A 109 18.04 6.57 2.88
C GLY A 109 17.15 6.38 1.65
N PRO A 110 17.72 5.84 0.55
CA PRO A 110 16.99 5.58 -0.67
C PRO A 110 15.81 4.62 -0.46
N ILE A 111 14.77 4.81 -1.26
CA ILE A 111 13.63 3.89 -1.34
C ILE A 111 13.72 3.16 -2.68
N SER A 112 13.53 1.85 -2.70
CA SER A 112 13.57 1.09 -3.95
C SER A 112 12.43 1.53 -4.88
N PRO A 113 12.63 1.52 -6.22
CA PRO A 113 11.58 1.88 -7.18
C PRO A 113 10.28 1.08 -6.99
N ARG A 114 10.39 -0.19 -6.58
CA ARG A 114 9.25 -1.02 -6.23
C ARG A 114 8.46 -0.44 -5.05
N HIS A 115 9.13 -0.10 -3.95
CA HIS A 115 8.46 0.50 -2.78
C HIS A 115 7.86 1.86 -3.12
N VAL A 116 8.51 2.67 -3.98
CA VAL A 116 7.93 3.93 -4.47
C VAL A 116 6.64 3.67 -5.24
N ALA A 117 6.61 2.63 -6.09
CA ALA A 117 5.41 2.24 -6.83
C ALA A 117 4.28 1.77 -5.90
N GLU A 118 4.60 0.96 -4.88
CA GLU A 118 3.64 0.47 -3.90
C GLU A 118 3.03 1.61 -3.06
N ILE A 119 3.86 2.53 -2.57
CA ILE A 119 3.41 3.74 -1.85
C ILE A 119 2.52 4.60 -2.76
N GLY A 120 2.98 4.87 -3.99
CA GLY A 120 2.22 5.63 -4.96
C GLY A 120 0.86 5.01 -5.27
N PHE A 121 0.81 3.69 -5.41
CA PHE A 121 -0.41 2.94 -5.68
C PHE A 121 -1.42 3.04 -4.51
N ASP A 122 -0.98 2.76 -3.27
CA ASP A 122 -1.86 2.82 -2.09
C ASP A 122 -2.46 4.24 -1.91
N ILE A 123 -1.66 5.30 -2.13
CA ILE A 123 -2.13 6.69 -2.03
C ILE A 123 -3.03 7.06 -3.22
N ALA A 124 -2.76 6.58 -4.43
CA ALA A 124 -3.63 6.83 -5.58
C ALA A 124 -5.00 6.18 -5.43
N GLU A 125 -5.10 4.95 -4.89
CA GLU A 125 -6.38 4.31 -4.55
C GLU A 125 -7.14 5.10 -3.47
N ALA A 126 -6.44 5.56 -2.44
CA ALA A 126 -7.02 6.42 -1.41
C ALA A 126 -7.58 7.72 -2.01
N LEU A 127 -6.83 8.35 -2.93
CA LEU A 127 -7.28 9.57 -3.62
C LEU A 127 -8.46 9.31 -4.56
N GLU A 128 -8.48 8.21 -5.31
CA GLU A 128 -9.63 7.85 -6.14
C GLU A 128 -10.90 7.76 -5.27
N TYR A 129 -10.83 7.01 -4.15
CA TYR A 129 -11.93 6.87 -3.21
C TYR A 129 -12.41 8.21 -2.64
N VAL A 130 -11.49 9.06 -2.16
CA VAL A 130 -11.79 10.38 -1.60
C VAL A 130 -12.44 11.30 -2.66
N HIS A 131 -11.89 11.29 -3.87
CA HIS A 131 -12.39 12.09 -4.99
C HIS A 131 -13.79 11.67 -5.46
N ASP A 132 -14.11 10.37 -5.38
CA ASP A 132 -15.45 9.87 -5.71
C ASP A 132 -16.48 10.29 -4.65
N ASN A 133 -16.05 10.46 -3.40
CA ASN A 133 -16.81 11.06 -2.33
C ASN A 133 -16.80 12.62 -2.35
N LYS A 134 -16.33 13.23 -3.46
CA LYS A 134 -16.31 14.69 -3.71
C LYS A 134 -15.44 15.49 -2.74
N VAL A 135 -14.49 14.83 -2.09
CA VAL A 135 -13.50 15.46 -1.22
C VAL A 135 -12.20 15.64 -2.00
N VAL A 136 -11.47 16.73 -1.77
CA VAL A 136 -10.14 17.01 -2.28
C VAL A 136 -9.21 17.17 -1.08
N HIS A 137 -8.08 16.47 -1.07
CA HIS A 137 -7.19 16.43 0.11
C HIS A 137 -6.45 17.75 0.35
N ARG A 138 -5.90 18.37 -0.69
CA ARG A 138 -5.25 19.68 -0.73
C ARG A 138 -3.90 19.83 -0.03
N ASP A 139 -3.48 18.87 0.79
CA ASP A 139 -2.21 18.92 1.54
C ASP A 139 -1.43 17.59 1.45
N ILE A 140 -1.18 17.11 0.23
CA ILE A 140 -0.40 15.90 0.00
C ILE A 140 1.09 16.27 0.05
N LYS A 141 1.80 15.67 1.02
CA LYS A 141 3.23 15.83 1.27
C LYS A 141 3.78 14.61 2.01
N PRO A 142 5.09 14.38 2.03
CA PRO A 142 5.68 13.19 2.66
C PRO A 142 5.30 13.03 4.15
N SER A 143 5.20 14.11 4.91
CA SER A 143 4.81 14.03 6.33
C SER A 143 3.35 13.61 6.59
N ASN A 144 2.49 13.68 5.56
CA ASN A 144 1.09 13.25 5.63
C ASN A 144 0.89 11.84 5.05
N ILE A 145 1.95 11.15 4.65
CA ILE A 145 1.93 9.76 4.17
C ILE A 145 2.60 8.90 5.23
N LEU A 146 1.81 8.08 5.92
CA LEU A 146 2.29 7.18 6.96
C LEU A 146 2.60 5.81 6.37
N LEU A 147 3.80 5.30 6.62
CA LEU A 147 4.23 3.96 6.24
C LEU A 147 3.93 3.01 7.40
N VAL A 148 3.09 2.01 7.13
CA VAL A 148 2.59 1.10 8.16
C VAL A 148 3.63 0.06 8.48
N ASP A 149 4.03 -0.02 9.75
CA ASP A 149 4.85 -1.11 10.29
C ASP A 149 3.93 -2.14 10.97
N TYR A 150 3.81 -3.30 10.36
CA TYR A 150 3.06 -4.42 10.92
C TYR A 150 3.88 -5.23 11.94
N GLY A 151 5.16 -4.88 12.18
CA GLY A 151 6.05 -5.59 13.10
C GLY A 151 6.44 -7.00 12.61
N ASN A 152 6.15 -7.32 11.35
CA ASN A 152 6.36 -8.64 10.77
C ASN A 152 7.39 -8.64 9.62
N GLY A 153 8.14 -7.53 9.46
CA GLY A 153 9.15 -7.40 8.40
C GLY A 153 8.56 -7.52 6.99
N ALA A 154 7.27 -7.19 6.82
CA ALA A 154 6.57 -7.32 5.54
C ALA A 154 7.36 -6.65 4.41
N PRO A 155 7.65 -7.36 3.30
CA PRO A 155 8.45 -6.83 2.20
C PRO A 155 7.72 -5.77 1.38
N ARG A 156 6.41 -5.57 1.62
CA ARG A 156 5.58 -4.57 0.96
C ARG A 156 5.44 -3.32 1.82
N ALA A 157 5.82 -2.17 1.27
CA ALA A 157 5.48 -0.88 1.85
C ALA A 157 3.96 -0.68 1.76
N ARG A 158 3.31 -0.46 2.91
CA ARG A 158 1.90 -0.05 2.98
C ARG A 158 1.85 1.40 3.39
N ALA A 159 1.07 2.19 2.66
CA ALA A 159 0.95 3.62 2.93
C ALA A 159 -0.48 4.00 3.27
N LYS A 160 -0.63 4.95 4.22
CA LYS A 160 -1.90 5.58 4.55
C LYS A 160 -1.77 7.09 4.47
N LEU A 161 -2.77 7.73 3.88
CA LEU A 161 -2.86 9.18 3.80
C LEU A 161 -3.54 9.71 5.06
N SER A 162 -2.91 10.69 5.70
CA SER A 162 -3.39 11.37 6.90
C SER A 162 -3.61 12.85 6.64
N ASP A 163 -4.23 13.53 7.59
CA ASP A 163 -4.31 14.99 7.64
C ASP A 163 -4.96 15.65 6.41
N PHE A 164 -6.24 15.38 6.19
CA PHE A 164 -7.02 16.16 5.24
C PHE A 164 -6.93 17.65 5.58
N GLY A 165 -6.66 18.48 4.58
CA GLY A 165 -6.46 19.93 4.73
C GLY A 165 -7.71 20.70 5.17
N ILE A 166 -8.35 20.26 6.27
CA ILE A 166 -9.56 20.86 6.86
C ILE A 166 -9.31 22.35 7.20
N ALA A 167 -8.07 22.70 7.48
CA ALA A 167 -7.67 24.05 7.87
C ALA A 167 -7.32 24.97 6.67
N LEU A 168 -7.08 24.42 5.47
CA LEU A 168 -6.50 25.19 4.36
C LEU A 168 -7.45 26.14 3.65
N SER A 169 -8.76 26.06 3.85
CA SER A 169 -9.70 27.03 3.23
C SER A 169 -9.60 28.44 3.83
N GLU A 170 -9.11 28.57 5.06
CA GLU A 170 -8.88 29.84 5.75
C GLU A 170 -7.41 30.25 5.83
N ASP A 171 -6.51 29.26 5.79
CA ASP A 171 -5.10 29.48 6.01
C ASP A 171 -4.36 30.03 4.78
N MET A 172 -4.87 29.84 3.56
CA MET A 172 -4.25 30.47 2.37
C MET A 172 -4.25 32.01 2.48
N GLU A 173 -5.27 32.61 3.07
CA GLU A 173 -5.28 34.06 3.34
C GLU A 173 -4.43 34.44 4.56
N ARG A 174 -4.29 33.54 5.56
CA ARG A 174 -3.45 33.73 6.73
C ARG A 174 -1.99 33.34 6.50
N MET A 175 -1.71 32.30 5.70
CA MET A 175 -0.34 31.89 5.32
C MET A 175 0.46 32.99 4.61
N THR A 176 -0.24 33.89 3.93
CA THR A 176 0.38 35.10 3.36
C THR A 176 0.67 36.17 4.40
N ARG A 177 0.05 36.12 5.59
CA ARG A 177 0.19 37.14 6.65
C ARG A 177 1.15 36.76 7.77
N GLU A 178 1.30 35.50 8.15
CA GLU A 178 2.07 35.07 9.31
C GLU A 178 2.92 33.84 9.01
N GLY A 179 4.13 34.01 8.48
CA GLY A 179 5.28 33.10 8.59
C GLY A 179 5.02 31.60 8.57
N ALA A 180 4.16 31.09 7.68
CA ALA A 180 3.85 29.65 7.59
C ALA A 180 5.10 28.82 7.34
N THR A 181 5.16 27.66 7.97
CA THR A 181 6.28 26.71 7.91
C THR A 181 6.62 26.36 6.46
N THR A 182 7.85 26.53 6.08
CA THR A 182 8.46 26.38 4.73
C THR A 182 8.13 25.04 4.05
N GLY A 183 7.75 23.99 4.80
CA GLY A 183 7.55 22.64 4.28
C GLY A 183 6.28 22.40 3.44
N THR A 184 5.16 23.05 3.76
CA THR A 184 3.87 22.81 3.06
C THR A 184 3.84 23.42 1.66
N ALA A 185 4.50 24.57 1.47
CA ALA A 185 4.51 25.28 0.19
C ALA A 185 5.20 24.47 -0.92
N ALA A 186 6.11 23.57 -0.59
CA ALA A 186 6.92 22.83 -1.54
C ALA A 186 6.11 21.88 -2.45
N TYR A 187 4.92 21.45 -2.04
CA TYR A 187 4.10 20.46 -2.76
C TYR A 187 2.80 21.03 -3.33
N LEU A 188 2.53 22.32 -3.18
CA LEU A 188 1.33 22.96 -3.74
C LEU A 188 1.29 22.79 -5.27
N SER A 189 0.12 22.65 -5.85
CA SER A 189 -0.05 22.68 -7.30
C SER A 189 0.06 24.12 -7.87
N PRO A 190 0.32 24.28 -9.19
CA PRO A 190 0.38 25.60 -9.81
C PRO A 190 -0.90 26.42 -9.60
N GLU A 191 -2.07 25.78 -9.67
CA GLU A 191 -3.36 26.40 -9.41
C GLU A 191 -3.56 26.80 -7.95
N GLN A 192 -3.06 26.02 -6.99
CA GLN A 192 -3.04 26.43 -5.58
C GLN A 192 -2.14 27.64 -5.36
N ALA A 193 -0.92 27.61 -5.94
CA ALA A 193 0.01 28.73 -5.84
C ALA A 193 -0.50 30.03 -6.50
N ALA A 194 -1.33 29.89 -7.54
CA ALA A 194 -1.96 31.03 -8.24
C ALA A 194 -3.28 31.48 -7.60
N GLY A 195 -3.76 30.85 -6.50
CA GLY A 195 -5.05 31.14 -5.90
C GLY A 195 -6.26 30.78 -6.78
N ALA A 196 -6.07 29.90 -7.76
CA ALA A 196 -7.12 29.45 -8.66
C ALA A 196 -7.95 28.33 -8.05
N LYS A 197 -9.00 27.89 -8.77
CA LYS A 197 -9.88 26.82 -8.30
C LYS A 197 -9.14 25.48 -8.14
N VAL A 198 -9.06 24.99 -6.92
CA VAL A 198 -8.44 23.72 -6.54
C VAL A 198 -9.41 22.57 -6.75
N GLY A 199 -8.92 21.44 -7.27
CA GLY A 199 -9.72 20.25 -7.54
C GLY A 199 -8.91 18.95 -7.48
N LYS A 200 -9.54 17.83 -7.85
CA LYS A 200 -8.91 16.50 -7.92
C LYS A 200 -7.51 16.50 -8.58
N PRO A 201 -7.27 17.21 -9.69
CA PRO A 201 -5.95 17.24 -10.32
C PRO A 201 -4.84 17.90 -9.47
N SER A 202 -5.19 18.73 -8.49
CA SER A 202 -4.20 19.33 -7.58
C SER A 202 -3.53 18.28 -6.71
N ASP A 203 -4.31 17.33 -6.17
CA ASP A 203 -3.79 16.22 -5.37
C ASP A 203 -2.87 15.31 -6.19
N ILE A 204 -3.21 15.08 -7.46
CA ILE A 204 -2.38 14.29 -8.39
C ILE A 204 -1.03 14.96 -8.65
N TYR A 205 -1.01 16.29 -8.79
CA TYR A 205 0.23 17.04 -8.94
C TYR A 205 1.11 16.92 -7.69
N SER A 206 0.52 17.13 -6.52
CA SER A 206 1.25 17.04 -5.25
C SER A 206 1.80 15.62 -5.02
N LEU A 207 1.03 14.58 -5.31
CA LEU A 207 1.52 13.20 -5.27
C LEU A 207 2.66 12.98 -6.27
N GLY A 208 2.58 13.57 -7.47
CA GLY A 208 3.68 13.52 -8.46
C GLY A 208 4.99 14.09 -7.93
N LEU A 209 4.94 15.22 -7.20
CA LEU A 209 6.12 15.80 -6.55
C LEU A 209 6.66 14.91 -5.41
N VAL A 210 5.78 14.31 -4.62
CA VAL A 210 6.18 13.37 -3.56
C VAL A 210 6.89 12.15 -4.14
N LEU A 211 6.35 11.54 -5.21
CA LEU A 211 6.99 10.40 -5.87
C LEU A 211 8.31 10.79 -6.54
N LEU A 212 8.40 12.00 -7.12
CA LEU A 212 9.66 12.52 -7.66
C LEU A 212 10.73 12.64 -6.56
N GLU A 213 10.36 13.17 -5.39
CA GLU A 213 11.27 13.28 -4.25
C GLU A 213 11.72 11.90 -3.72
N CYS A 214 10.87 10.88 -3.78
CA CYS A 214 11.29 9.51 -3.43
C CYS A 214 12.47 9.01 -4.27
N PHE A 215 12.59 9.45 -5.53
CA PHE A 215 13.72 9.11 -6.40
C PHE A 215 14.91 10.06 -6.23
N THR A 216 14.64 11.36 -6.18
CA THR A 216 15.70 12.38 -6.17
C THR A 216 16.25 12.66 -4.78
N ARG A 217 15.45 12.39 -3.74
CA ARG A 217 15.72 12.77 -2.35
C ARG A 217 15.87 14.29 -2.15
N HIS A 218 15.33 15.07 -3.07
CA HIS A 218 15.37 16.52 -3.05
C HIS A 218 13.98 17.08 -3.27
N VAL A 219 13.62 18.07 -2.47
CA VAL A 219 12.42 18.87 -2.67
C VAL A 219 12.56 19.64 -3.98
N GLU A 220 11.66 19.45 -4.93
CA GLU A 220 11.76 20.02 -6.29
C GLU A 220 11.62 21.55 -6.32
N PHE A 221 10.82 22.11 -5.44
CA PHE A 221 10.61 23.54 -5.32
C PHE A 221 10.94 24.02 -3.89
N PRO A 222 12.25 24.06 -3.52
CA PRO A 222 12.69 24.52 -2.21
C PRO A 222 12.57 26.04 -2.08
N GLY A 223 12.73 26.53 -0.85
CA GLY A 223 12.77 27.96 -0.55
C GLY A 223 11.54 28.46 0.20
N SER A 224 11.36 29.79 0.21
CA SER A 224 10.21 30.44 0.82
C SER A 224 8.91 30.14 0.04
N ILE A 225 7.77 30.40 0.65
CA ILE A 225 6.45 30.22 0.02
C ILE A 225 6.38 30.92 -1.33
N VAL A 226 6.88 32.16 -1.39
CA VAL A 226 6.85 32.99 -2.61
C VAL A 226 7.79 32.42 -3.68
N GLU A 227 9.02 32.07 -3.33
CA GLU A 227 9.99 31.49 -4.27
C GLU A 227 9.48 30.16 -4.83
N SER A 228 8.99 29.29 -3.98
CA SER A 228 8.42 27.99 -4.37
C SER A 228 7.18 28.17 -5.26
N ALA A 229 6.29 29.13 -4.96
CA ALA A 229 5.11 29.44 -5.76
C ALA A 229 5.49 29.98 -7.14
N VAL A 230 6.41 30.94 -7.22
CA VAL A 230 6.89 31.51 -8.48
C VAL A 230 7.57 30.45 -9.34
N ALA A 231 8.44 29.62 -8.75
CA ALA A 231 9.17 28.58 -9.47
C ALA A 231 8.22 27.62 -10.19
N ARG A 232 7.18 27.11 -9.53
CA ARG A 232 6.25 26.12 -10.12
C ARG A 232 5.30 26.71 -11.17
N VAL A 233 5.06 28.02 -11.15
CA VAL A 233 4.29 28.70 -12.19
C VAL A 233 5.16 28.97 -13.41
N THR A 234 6.48 29.15 -13.24
CA THR A 234 7.41 29.53 -14.30
C THR A 234 8.09 28.35 -14.98
N ARG A 235 8.42 27.27 -14.25
CA ARG A 235 9.09 26.07 -14.79
C ARG A 235 8.36 24.77 -14.46
N ASN A 236 8.61 23.74 -15.25
CA ASN A 236 8.19 22.37 -14.91
C ASN A 236 9.18 21.73 -13.94
N PRO A 237 8.77 20.69 -13.17
CA PRO A 237 9.69 19.87 -12.39
C PRO A 237 10.78 19.23 -13.26
N VAL A 238 11.98 19.11 -12.70
CA VAL A 238 13.10 18.42 -13.36
C VAL A 238 13.00 16.92 -13.05
N ILE A 239 12.70 16.15 -14.08
CA ILE A 239 12.60 14.69 -13.94
C ILE A 239 13.91 14.09 -14.46
N PRO A 240 14.66 13.31 -13.63
CA PRO A 240 15.94 12.72 -14.01
C PRO A 240 15.82 11.84 -15.25
N GLU A 241 16.78 11.93 -16.16
CA GLU A 241 16.79 11.19 -17.43
C GLU A 241 17.17 9.73 -17.26
N ASP A 242 17.85 9.38 -16.17
CA ASP A 242 18.25 8.04 -15.77
C ASP A 242 17.10 7.20 -15.20
N LEU A 243 15.98 7.83 -14.86
CA LEU A 243 14.79 7.07 -14.47
C LEU A 243 14.23 6.29 -15.66
N PRO A 244 13.67 5.09 -15.40
CA PRO A 244 12.99 4.30 -16.43
C PRO A 244 11.92 5.11 -17.18
N VAL A 245 11.76 4.85 -18.49
CA VAL A 245 10.85 5.61 -19.37
C VAL A 245 9.43 5.69 -18.83
N HIS A 246 8.90 4.60 -18.27
CA HIS A 246 7.56 4.54 -17.69
C HIS A 246 7.40 5.46 -16.48
N TRP A 247 8.41 5.55 -15.58
CA TRP A 247 8.42 6.50 -14.48
C TRP A 247 8.50 7.94 -14.97
N ARG A 248 9.41 8.23 -15.91
CA ARG A 248 9.53 9.56 -16.50
C ARG A 248 8.23 10.06 -17.13
N SER A 249 7.57 9.17 -17.89
CA SER A 249 6.30 9.48 -18.55
C SER A 249 5.19 9.76 -17.55
N LEU A 250 5.06 8.94 -16.50
CA LEU A 250 4.03 9.11 -15.47
C LEU A 250 4.27 10.38 -14.66
N LEU A 251 5.49 10.59 -14.15
CA LEU A 251 5.82 11.78 -13.35
C LEU A 251 5.61 13.06 -14.16
N LYS A 252 5.97 13.07 -15.45
CA LYS A 252 5.73 14.19 -16.36
C LYS A 252 4.23 14.47 -16.53
N ALA A 253 3.42 13.43 -16.66
CA ALA A 253 1.97 13.58 -16.79
C ALA A 253 1.34 14.07 -15.48
N MET A 254 1.70 13.48 -14.33
CA MET A 254 1.19 13.90 -13.02
C MET A 254 1.51 15.35 -12.70
N THR A 255 2.72 15.80 -13.05
CA THR A 255 3.21 17.15 -12.76
C THR A 255 3.01 18.14 -13.92
N ALA A 256 2.13 17.83 -14.86
CA ALA A 256 1.76 18.75 -15.93
C ALA A 256 1.20 20.06 -15.35
N ARG A 257 1.61 21.20 -15.93
CA ARG A 257 1.20 22.51 -15.44
C ARG A 257 -0.30 22.74 -15.53
N ARG A 258 -0.92 22.33 -16.65
CA ARG A 258 -2.37 22.42 -16.83
C ARG A 258 -3.06 21.26 -16.11
N PRO A 259 -4.05 21.52 -15.24
CA PRO A 259 -4.77 20.44 -14.54
C PRO A 259 -5.46 19.43 -15.48
N SER A 260 -5.90 19.87 -16.68
CA SER A 260 -6.52 19.03 -17.70
C SER A 260 -5.61 17.99 -18.33
N ASP A 261 -4.29 18.24 -18.29
CA ASP A 261 -3.28 17.40 -18.93
C ASP A 261 -2.77 16.29 -17.97
N ARG A 262 -3.25 16.32 -16.72
CA ARG A 262 -2.92 15.31 -15.70
C ARG A 262 -3.84 14.10 -15.83
N PRO A 263 -3.37 12.89 -15.47
CA PRO A 263 -4.22 11.71 -15.49
C PRO A 263 -5.41 11.87 -14.54
N ARG A 264 -6.52 11.24 -14.87
CA ARG A 264 -7.65 11.11 -13.95
C ARG A 264 -7.28 10.15 -12.82
N PRO A 265 -7.93 10.21 -11.62
CA PRO A 265 -7.60 9.32 -10.50
C PRO A 265 -7.56 7.84 -10.90
N ARG A 266 -8.57 7.36 -11.63
CA ARG A 266 -8.65 5.97 -12.10
C ARG A 266 -7.53 5.58 -13.06
N GLU A 267 -7.14 6.49 -13.96
CA GLU A 267 -6.03 6.29 -14.90
C GLU A 267 -4.69 6.24 -14.14
N LEU A 268 -4.54 7.08 -13.10
CA LEU A 268 -3.37 7.08 -12.24
C LEU A 268 -3.24 5.76 -11.47
N VAL A 269 -4.32 5.26 -10.87
CA VAL A 269 -4.35 3.97 -10.18
C VAL A 269 -3.93 2.86 -11.14
N ALA A 270 -4.48 2.81 -12.36
CA ALA A 270 -4.11 1.81 -13.37
C ALA A 270 -2.63 1.91 -13.76
N SER A 271 -2.10 3.12 -13.95
CA SER A 271 -0.69 3.35 -14.30
C SER A 271 0.27 2.92 -13.18
N LEU A 272 0.00 3.31 -11.94
CA LEU A 272 0.82 2.92 -10.79
C LEU A 272 0.74 1.41 -10.53
N ARG A 273 -0.40 0.82 -10.80
CA ARG A 273 -0.57 -0.63 -10.80
C ARG A 273 0.41 -1.31 -11.76
N GLN A 274 0.51 -0.85 -12.99
CA GLN A 274 1.47 -1.39 -13.97
C GLN A 274 2.92 -1.18 -13.52
N LEU A 275 3.22 -0.06 -12.86
CA LEU A 275 4.55 0.19 -12.30
C LEU A 275 4.92 -0.79 -11.17
N VAL A 276 4.00 -1.10 -10.26
CA VAL A 276 4.23 -2.12 -9.22
C VAL A 276 4.59 -3.46 -9.87
N ILE A 277 3.88 -3.87 -10.94
CA ILE A 277 4.19 -5.10 -11.67
C ILE A 277 5.58 -5.02 -12.31
N ALA A 278 5.85 -3.95 -13.06
CA ALA A 278 7.10 -3.80 -13.79
C ALA A 278 8.32 -3.76 -12.86
N GLU A 279 8.23 -3.04 -11.74
CA GLU A 279 9.35 -2.95 -10.79
C GLU A 279 9.52 -4.25 -9.98
N SER A 280 8.43 -4.98 -9.72
CA SER A 280 8.53 -6.31 -9.11
C SER A 280 9.19 -7.32 -10.04
N ALA A 281 8.94 -7.24 -11.35
CA ALA A 281 9.62 -8.08 -12.35
C ALA A 281 11.12 -7.76 -12.44
N ARG A 282 11.49 -6.46 -12.47
CA ARG A 282 12.90 -6.04 -12.55
C ARG A 282 13.74 -6.45 -11.33
N HIS A 283 13.14 -6.45 -10.15
CA HIS A 283 13.84 -6.88 -8.95
C HIS A 283 14.23 -8.36 -8.99
N LYS A 284 13.51 -9.16 -9.79
CA LYS A 284 13.82 -10.57 -10.04
C LYS A 284 14.96 -10.78 -11.05
N ASP A 285 15.16 -9.83 -12.00
CA ASP A 285 16.17 -9.96 -13.05
C ASP A 285 17.59 -9.61 -12.59
N VAL A 286 17.77 -8.94 -11.46
CA VAL A 286 19.09 -8.55 -10.93
C VAL A 286 19.82 -9.74 -10.28
N ASP A 287 19.08 -10.78 -9.86
CA ASP A 287 19.62 -11.95 -9.17
C ASP A 287 19.60 -13.26 -10.01
N ALA A 288 19.22 -13.20 -11.30
CA ALA A 288 19.12 -14.40 -12.15
C ALA A 288 20.24 -14.45 -13.20
N PRO A 289 20.98 -15.57 -13.34
CA PRO A 289 21.83 -15.80 -14.51
C PRO A 289 20.97 -16.00 -15.76
N LEU A 290 21.38 -15.32 -16.85
CA LEU A 290 20.74 -15.40 -18.17
C LEU A 290 20.72 -16.86 -18.67
N LEU A 291 19.53 -17.48 -18.67
CA LEU A 291 19.24 -18.69 -19.43
C LEU A 291 18.11 -18.38 -20.42
N GLU A 292 18.39 -18.62 -21.69
CA GLU A 292 17.43 -18.41 -22.79
C GLU A 292 16.20 -19.35 -22.68
N PRO A 293 14.99 -18.89 -23.02
CA PRO A 293 13.77 -19.68 -22.89
C PRO A 293 13.63 -20.62 -24.12
N THR A 294 13.70 -21.91 -23.87
CA THR A 294 13.29 -22.95 -24.85
C THR A 294 12.06 -23.66 -24.33
N GLY A 295 10.87 -23.34 -24.89
CA GLY A 295 9.62 -24.05 -24.61
C GLY A 295 8.38 -23.44 -25.29
N PRO A 296 7.31 -24.21 -25.56
CA PRO A 296 6.22 -23.83 -26.45
C PRO A 296 5.27 -22.78 -25.88
N ARG A 297 4.60 -22.03 -26.77
CA ARG A 297 3.78 -20.83 -26.57
C ARG A 297 2.54 -20.98 -25.66
N ASP A 298 2.11 -22.20 -25.31
CA ASP A 298 0.95 -22.40 -24.41
C ASP A 298 1.22 -22.04 -22.94
N SER A 299 2.49 -21.96 -22.54
CA SER A 299 2.89 -21.57 -21.18
C SER A 299 2.75 -20.07 -20.90
N GLU A 300 2.73 -19.22 -21.92
CA GLU A 300 2.67 -17.76 -21.78
C GLU A 300 1.27 -17.27 -21.40
N ALA A 301 0.23 -17.90 -21.95
CA ALA A 301 -1.17 -17.63 -21.59
C ALA A 301 -1.51 -18.10 -20.14
N LEU A 302 -0.86 -19.19 -19.69
CA LEU A 302 -0.97 -19.68 -18.32
C LEU A 302 -0.20 -18.79 -17.32
N ARG A 303 0.94 -18.24 -17.71
CA ARG A 303 1.70 -17.25 -16.94
C ARG A 303 0.87 -16.03 -16.62
N SER A 304 0.26 -15.40 -17.62
CA SER A 304 -0.54 -14.19 -17.47
C SER A 304 -1.74 -14.41 -16.53
N ALA A 305 -2.40 -15.56 -16.63
CA ALA A 305 -3.65 -15.81 -15.88
C ALA A 305 -3.45 -16.07 -14.38
N TYR A 306 -2.32 -16.68 -13.97
CA TYR A 306 -2.09 -17.08 -12.57
C TYR A 306 -0.92 -16.37 -11.88
N LEU A 307 0.05 -15.87 -12.67
CA LEU A 307 1.32 -15.35 -12.13
C LEU A 307 1.40 -13.83 -12.10
N ASP A 308 0.75 -13.14 -13.03
CA ASP A 308 0.80 -11.67 -13.13
C ASP A 308 -0.21 -10.96 -12.22
N THR A 309 -0.83 -11.69 -11.29
CA THR A 309 -1.81 -11.11 -10.37
C THR A 309 -1.17 -10.59 -9.08
N TYR A 310 -1.67 -9.43 -8.64
CA TYR A 310 -1.34 -8.70 -7.41
C TYR A 310 -1.28 -9.55 -6.14
N PRO A 311 -0.59 -9.04 -5.09
CA PRO A 311 -0.83 -9.48 -3.73
C PRO A 311 -2.33 -9.43 -3.46
N ASP A 312 -2.91 -10.58 -3.16
CA ASP A 312 -4.35 -10.74 -3.01
C ASP A 312 -4.71 -10.62 -1.55
N MET A 313 -5.39 -9.53 -1.18
CA MET A 313 -5.92 -9.38 0.19
C MET A 313 -6.80 -10.56 0.61
N ALA A 314 -7.46 -11.24 -0.34
CA ALA A 314 -8.22 -12.45 -0.05
C ALA A 314 -7.29 -13.62 0.28
N LEU A 315 -6.21 -13.81 -0.51
CA LEU A 315 -5.20 -14.83 -0.22
C LEU A 315 -4.42 -14.52 1.05
N ASP A 316 -4.09 -13.24 1.31
CA ASP A 316 -3.42 -12.82 2.55
C ASP A 316 -4.28 -13.08 3.80
N ARG A 317 -5.61 -12.95 3.67
CA ARG A 317 -6.55 -13.36 4.73
C ARG A 317 -6.56 -14.86 4.94
N VAL A 318 -6.51 -15.62 3.84
CA VAL A 318 -6.48 -17.10 3.92
C VAL A 318 -5.20 -17.58 4.60
N THR A 319 -4.03 -17.07 4.20
CA THR A 319 -2.75 -17.43 4.85
C THR A 319 -2.71 -17.03 6.32
N SER A 320 -3.24 -15.85 6.66
CA SER A 320 -3.37 -15.42 8.06
C SER A 320 -4.34 -16.28 8.87
N LEU A 321 -5.43 -16.74 8.26
CA LEU A 321 -6.37 -17.68 8.91
C LEU A 321 -5.75 -19.05 9.10
N ALA A 322 -5.05 -19.59 8.08
CA ALA A 322 -4.35 -20.85 8.15
C ALA A 322 -3.29 -20.87 9.28
N ALA A 323 -2.47 -19.81 9.36
CA ALA A 323 -1.49 -19.66 10.43
C ALA A 323 -2.13 -19.64 11.82
N ARG A 324 -3.24 -18.90 11.99
CA ARG A 324 -3.97 -18.84 13.27
C ARG A 324 -4.63 -20.15 13.64
N LEU A 325 -5.16 -20.89 12.67
CA LEU A 325 -5.80 -22.19 12.87
C LEU A 325 -4.86 -23.17 13.57
N PHE A 326 -3.59 -23.19 13.13
CA PHE A 326 -2.55 -24.05 13.70
C PHE A 326 -1.72 -23.36 14.80
N SER A 327 -2.04 -22.09 15.15
CA SER A 327 -1.19 -21.28 16.02
C SER A 327 0.28 -21.24 15.57
N ALA A 328 0.53 -21.36 14.26
CA ALA A 328 1.83 -21.49 13.64
C ALA A 328 2.35 -20.12 13.15
N PRO A 329 3.68 -19.90 13.18
CA PRO A 329 4.25 -18.63 12.78
C PRO A 329 4.25 -18.38 11.27
N ILE A 330 4.08 -19.44 10.45
CA ILE A 330 4.25 -19.36 9.00
C ILE A 330 3.14 -20.08 8.27
N ALA A 331 2.52 -19.41 7.30
CA ALA A 331 1.64 -20.03 6.31
C ALA A 331 1.88 -19.41 4.93
N MET A 332 1.70 -20.19 3.86
CA MET A 332 1.92 -19.70 2.50
C MET A 332 1.03 -20.37 1.46
N VAL A 333 0.69 -19.62 0.41
CA VAL A 333 0.10 -20.12 -0.83
C VAL A 333 1.18 -20.09 -1.91
N SER A 334 1.53 -21.24 -2.45
CA SER A 334 2.45 -21.37 -3.56
C SER A 334 1.76 -21.95 -4.78
N VAL A 335 2.19 -21.53 -5.99
CA VAL A 335 1.71 -22.03 -7.28
C VAL A 335 2.91 -22.45 -8.11
N LEU A 336 2.84 -23.61 -8.76
CA LEU A 336 3.87 -24.14 -9.64
C LEU A 336 3.61 -23.71 -11.10
N ASP A 337 4.65 -23.19 -11.74
CA ASP A 337 4.68 -22.93 -13.19
C ASP A 337 6.00 -23.36 -13.78
N ASN A 338 5.95 -24.28 -14.75
CA ASN A 338 7.12 -24.73 -15.54
C ASN A 338 8.39 -24.94 -14.70
N ASP A 339 8.32 -25.78 -13.67
CA ASP A 339 9.42 -26.08 -12.77
C ASP A 339 9.84 -24.95 -11.80
N ARG A 340 9.04 -23.89 -11.65
CA ARG A 340 9.25 -22.85 -10.64
C ARG A 340 8.09 -22.73 -9.69
N VAL A 341 8.39 -22.60 -8.41
CA VAL A 341 7.40 -22.33 -7.37
C VAL A 341 7.25 -20.83 -7.18
N TRP A 342 6.03 -20.33 -7.33
CA TRP A 342 5.68 -18.93 -7.13
C TRP A 342 4.92 -18.75 -5.82
N LEU A 343 5.42 -17.87 -4.98
CA LEU A 343 4.72 -17.50 -3.76
C LEU A 343 3.65 -16.46 -4.04
N LYS A 344 2.38 -16.82 -3.83
CA LYS A 344 1.23 -15.93 -4.07
C LYS A 344 0.83 -15.11 -2.86
N SER A 345 0.92 -15.70 -1.69
CA SER A 345 0.64 -15.06 -0.41
C SER A 345 1.39 -15.79 0.70
N HIS A 346 1.76 -15.07 1.74
CA HIS A 346 2.37 -15.66 2.93
C HIS A 346 2.03 -14.87 4.20
N PHE A 347 2.12 -15.57 5.31
CA PHE A 347 2.03 -15.01 6.66
C PHE A 347 3.29 -15.40 7.44
N GLY A 348 3.90 -14.45 8.15
CA GLY A 348 5.07 -14.65 9.00
C GLY A 348 6.35 -13.98 8.47
N ALA A 349 7.15 -13.41 9.38
CA ALA A 349 8.36 -12.64 9.06
C ALA A 349 9.54 -13.50 8.61
N GLU A 350 9.56 -14.79 8.98
CA GLU A 350 10.68 -15.70 8.70
C GLU A 350 10.62 -16.31 7.28
N VAL A 351 9.54 -16.10 6.54
CA VAL A 351 9.34 -16.69 5.20
C VAL A 351 10.44 -16.27 4.23
N ASP A 352 10.86 -15.01 4.25
CA ASP A 352 11.93 -14.51 3.38
C ASP A 352 13.30 -15.16 3.67
N HIS A 353 13.55 -15.51 4.93
CA HIS A 353 14.76 -16.23 5.32
C HIS A 353 14.72 -17.68 4.86
N ILE A 354 13.56 -18.33 5.00
CA ILE A 354 13.31 -19.70 4.53
C ILE A 354 13.42 -19.77 3.01
N LEU A 355 12.83 -18.84 2.29
CA LEU A 355 12.86 -18.79 0.83
C LEU A 355 14.26 -18.58 0.25
N ARG A 356 15.15 -17.88 0.95
CA ARG A 356 16.56 -17.74 0.57
C ARG A 356 17.38 -19.01 0.74
N GLN A 357 16.97 -19.91 1.63
CA GLN A 357 17.65 -21.19 1.89
C GLN A 357 17.12 -22.33 1.01
N VAL A 358 15.93 -22.16 0.42
CA VAL A 358 15.34 -23.13 -0.51
C VAL A 358 15.72 -22.71 -1.92
N ASP A 359 16.44 -23.57 -2.61
CA ASP A 359 16.57 -23.46 -4.06
C ASP A 359 15.20 -23.81 -4.68
N LEU A 360 14.37 -22.80 -4.85
CA LEU A 360 13.03 -22.92 -5.46
C LEU A 360 13.10 -23.25 -6.95
N THR A 361 14.31 -23.36 -7.51
CA THR A 361 14.54 -23.77 -8.91
C THR A 361 14.55 -25.28 -9.08
N THR A 362 14.58 -26.06 -7.99
CA THR A 362 14.47 -27.52 -8.05
C THR A 362 13.14 -27.95 -7.45
N PRO A 363 12.06 -28.09 -8.25
CA PRO A 363 10.79 -28.54 -7.73
C PRO A 363 10.92 -29.99 -7.25
N GLY A 364 10.73 -30.19 -5.95
CA GLY A 364 10.25 -31.48 -5.52
C GLY A 364 8.84 -31.70 -6.11
N PRO A 365 8.38 -32.94 -6.32
CA PRO A 365 7.03 -33.17 -6.79
C PRO A 365 6.06 -32.50 -5.79
N LEU A 366 5.12 -31.67 -6.32
CA LEU A 366 4.03 -31.15 -5.51
C LEU A 366 3.31 -32.33 -4.83
N PRO A 367 2.99 -32.22 -3.55
CA PRO A 367 2.24 -33.27 -2.89
C PRO A 367 0.92 -33.48 -3.62
N GLN A 368 0.69 -34.71 -4.07
CA GLN A 368 -0.54 -35.09 -4.75
C GLN A 368 -1.71 -35.27 -3.79
N GLU A 369 -1.43 -35.42 -2.50
CA GLU A 369 -2.42 -35.56 -1.41
C GLU A 369 -2.04 -34.63 -0.26
N THR A 370 -3.00 -34.36 0.62
CA THR A 370 -2.74 -33.61 1.84
C THR A 370 -1.64 -34.30 2.64
N THR A 371 -0.58 -33.55 2.93
CA THR A 371 0.61 -34.06 3.63
C THR A 371 0.72 -33.42 5.00
N VAL A 372 0.84 -34.25 6.03
CA VAL A 372 1.02 -33.83 7.43
C VAL A 372 2.34 -34.41 7.95
N ILE A 373 3.19 -33.54 8.48
CA ILE A 373 4.45 -33.91 9.16
C ILE A 373 4.44 -33.22 10.52
N GLU A 374 4.04 -33.95 11.55
CA GLU A 374 3.90 -33.45 12.92
C GLU A 374 5.25 -33.12 13.56
N ASP A 375 6.29 -33.92 13.26
CA ASP A 375 7.67 -33.65 13.62
C ASP A 375 8.64 -34.08 12.51
N ALA A 376 9.19 -33.09 11.81
CA ALA A 376 10.07 -33.30 10.67
C ALA A 376 11.40 -34.02 11.01
N LEU A 377 11.88 -33.92 12.26
CA LEU A 377 13.08 -34.69 12.69
C LEU A 377 12.80 -36.19 12.83
N LEU A 378 11.56 -36.57 13.08
CA LEU A 378 11.14 -37.99 13.20
C LEU A 378 10.71 -38.53 11.83
N HIS A 379 10.45 -37.69 10.84
CA HIS A 379 9.98 -38.12 9.52
C HIS A 379 11.14 -38.60 8.64
N PRO A 380 11.12 -39.83 8.09
CA PRO A 380 12.24 -40.45 7.39
C PRO A 380 12.81 -39.64 6.22
N GLN A 381 11.94 -38.95 5.45
CA GLN A 381 12.34 -38.17 4.28
C GLN A 381 12.59 -36.68 4.60
N ALA A 382 11.92 -36.11 5.62
CA ALA A 382 12.04 -34.70 5.96
C ALA A 382 13.26 -34.39 6.84
N ARG A 383 13.71 -35.32 7.67
CA ARG A 383 14.80 -35.12 8.65
C ARG A 383 16.15 -34.69 8.04
N GLU A 384 16.38 -35.01 6.75
CA GLU A 384 17.62 -34.66 6.03
C GLU A 384 17.47 -33.37 5.21
N ASN A 385 16.24 -32.77 5.20
CA ASN A 385 15.99 -31.54 4.47
C ASN A 385 16.72 -30.35 5.13
N ARG A 386 17.30 -29.45 4.30
CA ARG A 386 17.99 -28.25 4.78
C ARG A 386 17.11 -27.32 5.61
N LEU A 387 15.80 -27.30 5.36
CA LEU A 387 14.86 -26.51 6.15
C LEU A 387 14.69 -27.04 7.58
N VAL A 388 14.93 -28.34 7.79
CA VAL A 388 14.86 -29.00 9.08
C VAL A 388 16.21 -28.93 9.81
N THR A 389 17.30 -29.19 9.07
CA THR A 389 18.66 -29.30 9.63
C THR A 389 19.42 -27.96 9.66
N GLY A 390 18.99 -26.96 8.90
CA GLY A 390 19.62 -25.63 8.79
C GLY A 390 19.07 -24.63 9.81
N GLU A 391 19.37 -23.34 9.59
CA GLU A 391 18.99 -22.24 10.49
C GLU A 391 17.46 -22.07 10.62
N ALA A 392 16.68 -22.46 9.59
CA ALA A 392 15.23 -22.37 9.63
C ALA A 392 14.60 -23.30 10.69
N GLY A 393 15.25 -24.46 10.98
CA GLY A 393 14.89 -25.35 12.07
C GLY A 393 13.43 -25.82 12.06
N LEU A 394 12.82 -26.01 10.87
CA LEU A 394 11.40 -26.37 10.76
C LEU A 394 11.15 -27.76 11.32
N ARG A 395 10.11 -27.88 12.14
CA ARG A 395 9.70 -29.11 12.82
C ARG A 395 8.34 -29.61 12.36
N PHE A 396 7.44 -28.73 12.01
CA PHE A 396 6.09 -29.02 11.59
C PHE A 396 5.82 -28.55 10.17
N PHE A 397 5.05 -29.37 9.44
CA PHE A 397 4.56 -29.03 8.10
C PHE A 397 3.18 -29.66 7.88
N VAL A 398 2.25 -28.87 7.37
CA VAL A 398 1.04 -29.36 6.74
C VAL A 398 0.83 -28.65 5.41
N GLY A 399 0.53 -29.41 4.36
CA GLY A 399 0.33 -28.89 3.01
C GLY A 399 -0.86 -29.51 2.33
N VAL A 400 -1.79 -28.69 1.86
CA VAL A 400 -2.98 -29.09 1.12
C VAL A 400 -2.79 -28.70 -0.35
N PRO A 401 -2.90 -29.67 -1.30
CA PRO A 401 -2.75 -29.38 -2.72
C PRO A 401 -3.88 -28.51 -3.25
N LEU A 402 -3.54 -27.52 -4.08
CA LEU A 402 -4.48 -26.69 -4.80
C LEU A 402 -4.83 -27.37 -6.14
N ARG A 403 -6.05 -27.91 -6.26
CA ARG A 403 -6.51 -28.71 -7.37
C ARG A 403 -7.46 -27.94 -8.28
N ARG A 404 -7.28 -28.06 -9.58
CA ARG A 404 -8.28 -27.65 -10.59
C ARG A 404 -9.43 -28.65 -10.70
N GLU A 405 -10.53 -28.24 -11.34
CA GLU A 405 -11.66 -29.11 -11.67
C GLU A 405 -11.24 -30.36 -12.49
N GLY A 406 -10.13 -30.30 -13.24
CA GLY A 406 -9.52 -31.42 -13.96
C GLY A 406 -8.69 -32.39 -13.12
N GLY A 407 -8.49 -32.11 -11.82
CA GLY A 407 -7.70 -32.92 -10.89
C GLY A 407 -6.21 -32.55 -10.84
N ASP A 408 -5.73 -31.69 -11.73
CA ASP A 408 -4.32 -31.26 -11.79
C ASP A 408 -3.98 -30.39 -10.54
N VAL A 409 -2.85 -30.70 -9.89
CA VAL A 409 -2.33 -29.91 -8.78
C VAL A 409 -1.49 -28.77 -9.35
N ILE A 410 -1.87 -27.54 -9.02
CA ILE A 410 -1.21 -26.32 -9.48
C ILE A 410 -0.41 -25.61 -8.39
N GLY A 411 -0.51 -26.04 -7.16
CA GLY A 411 0.13 -25.37 -6.02
C GLY A 411 -0.19 -26.03 -4.71
N THR A 412 0.14 -25.33 -3.62
CA THR A 412 -0.17 -25.76 -2.24
C THR A 412 -0.53 -24.58 -1.34
N LEU A 413 -1.46 -24.83 -0.40
CA LEU A 413 -1.60 -24.04 0.81
C LEU A 413 -0.86 -24.77 1.92
N SER A 414 0.15 -24.15 2.51
CA SER A 414 1.05 -24.80 3.46
C SER A 414 1.19 -24.00 4.75
N VAL A 415 1.36 -24.70 5.87
CA VAL A 415 1.62 -24.12 7.20
C VAL A 415 2.87 -24.78 7.77
N PHE A 416 3.72 -23.97 8.45
CA PHE A 416 5.00 -24.41 9.01
C PHE A 416 5.21 -23.87 10.42
N ASP A 417 5.91 -24.66 11.25
CA ASP A 417 6.40 -24.20 12.55
C ASP A 417 7.79 -24.79 12.86
N THR A 418 8.52 -24.11 13.72
CA THR A 418 9.78 -24.59 14.34
C THR A 418 9.55 -25.51 15.53
N LYS A 419 8.30 -25.72 15.92
CA LYS A 419 7.87 -26.65 16.96
C LYS A 419 7.03 -27.76 16.34
N PRO A 420 7.07 -28.99 16.89
CA PRO A 420 6.16 -30.05 16.46
C PRO A 420 4.73 -29.74 16.89
N HIS A 421 3.75 -30.18 16.08
CA HIS A 421 2.32 -30.04 16.32
C HIS A 421 1.60 -31.36 16.03
N GLU A 422 0.63 -31.71 16.88
CA GLU A 422 -0.38 -32.73 16.57
C GLU A 422 -1.51 -32.06 15.77
N VAL A 423 -2.00 -32.71 14.73
CA VAL A 423 -3.03 -32.16 13.84
C VAL A 423 -4.34 -32.93 14.04
N SER A 424 -5.39 -32.22 14.41
CA SER A 424 -6.72 -32.78 14.51
C SER A 424 -7.41 -32.89 13.14
N GLU A 425 -8.34 -33.84 12.99
CA GLU A 425 -9.16 -33.96 11.77
C GLU A 425 -9.95 -32.70 11.46
N VAL A 426 -10.35 -31.91 12.46
CA VAL A 426 -11.08 -30.65 12.31
C VAL A 426 -10.18 -29.57 11.76
N GLU A 427 -8.93 -29.46 12.23
CA GLU A 427 -7.97 -28.49 11.71
C GLU A 427 -7.61 -28.79 10.26
N LEU A 428 -7.46 -30.08 9.93
CA LEU A 428 -7.18 -30.52 8.57
C LEU A 428 -8.32 -30.20 7.62
N ALA A 429 -9.56 -30.52 7.99
CA ALA A 429 -10.75 -30.18 7.21
C ALA A 429 -10.89 -28.67 6.98
N ASN A 430 -10.65 -27.85 8.02
CA ASN A 430 -10.67 -26.39 7.88
C ASN A 430 -9.58 -25.87 6.93
N LEU A 431 -8.38 -26.49 6.92
CA LEU A 431 -7.32 -26.11 6.00
C LEU A 431 -7.65 -26.49 4.55
N GLU A 432 -8.32 -27.64 4.35
CA GLU A 432 -8.84 -28.07 3.05
C GLU A 432 -9.92 -27.12 2.52
N ASP A 433 -10.83 -26.65 3.37
CA ASP A 433 -11.83 -25.64 3.03
C ASP A 433 -11.16 -24.31 2.64
N LEU A 434 -10.11 -23.91 3.37
CA LEU A 434 -9.33 -22.72 3.02
C LEU A 434 -8.60 -22.87 1.66
N ALA A 435 -8.08 -24.07 1.36
CA ALA A 435 -7.47 -24.37 0.07
C ALA A 435 -8.50 -24.31 -1.08
N ALA A 436 -9.71 -24.79 -0.85
CA ALA A 436 -10.81 -24.65 -1.81
C ALA A 436 -11.15 -23.17 -2.09
N LEU A 437 -11.19 -22.32 -1.04
CA LEU A 437 -11.40 -20.87 -1.21
C LEU A 437 -10.26 -20.22 -2.01
N VAL A 438 -9.01 -20.64 -1.81
CA VAL A 438 -7.87 -20.20 -2.64
C VAL A 438 -8.12 -20.51 -4.11
N MET A 439 -8.58 -21.73 -4.41
CA MET A 439 -8.86 -22.14 -5.80
C MET A 439 -9.97 -21.31 -6.44
N VAL A 440 -11.08 -21.09 -5.74
CA VAL A 440 -12.18 -20.23 -6.22
C VAL A 440 -11.65 -18.83 -6.55
N GLN A 441 -10.80 -18.26 -5.70
CA GLN A 441 -10.22 -16.94 -5.91
C GLN A 441 -9.27 -16.90 -7.11
N LEU A 442 -8.46 -17.94 -7.29
CA LEU A 442 -7.55 -18.05 -8.45
C LEU A 442 -8.31 -18.23 -9.76
N ASP A 443 -9.36 -19.03 -9.78
CA ASP A 443 -10.18 -19.28 -10.98
C ASP A 443 -11.01 -18.05 -11.38
N LEU A 444 -11.60 -17.34 -10.43
CA LEU A 444 -12.33 -16.08 -10.66
C LEU A 444 -11.43 -15.04 -11.35
N ARG A 445 -10.18 -14.95 -10.94
CA ARG A 445 -9.20 -14.05 -11.57
C ARG A 445 -8.82 -14.45 -12.98
N ARG A 446 -8.67 -15.75 -13.20
CA ARG A 446 -8.42 -16.28 -14.53
C ARG A 446 -9.53 -15.93 -15.52
N GLU A 447 -10.78 -16.04 -15.09
CA GLU A 447 -11.93 -15.65 -15.91
C GLU A 447 -11.95 -14.15 -16.20
N THR A 448 -11.66 -13.33 -15.18
CA THR A 448 -11.60 -11.87 -15.34
C THR A 448 -10.46 -11.46 -16.29
N ALA A 449 -9.30 -12.10 -16.20
CA ALA A 449 -8.16 -11.83 -17.09
C ALA A 449 -8.47 -12.24 -18.55
N ARG A 450 -9.21 -13.35 -18.76
CA ARG A 450 -9.68 -13.76 -20.08
C ARG A 450 -10.66 -12.75 -20.69
N MET A 451 -11.63 -12.27 -19.91
CA MET A 451 -12.60 -11.28 -20.39
C MET A 451 -11.95 -9.94 -20.75
N THR A 452 -10.91 -9.51 -20.03
CA THR A 452 -10.16 -8.29 -20.36
C THR A 452 -9.22 -8.47 -21.54
N GLY A 453 -8.63 -9.64 -21.74
CA GLY A 453 -7.77 -9.95 -22.89
C GLY A 453 -8.53 -10.12 -24.21
N GLU A 454 -9.77 -10.57 -24.18
CA GLU A 454 -10.64 -10.65 -25.36
C GLU A 454 -11.15 -9.29 -25.84
N MET A 455 -11.16 -8.26 -24.99
CA MET A 455 -11.54 -6.89 -25.37
C MET A 455 -10.40 -6.08 -26.03
N ASP A 456 -9.15 -6.51 -25.91
CA ASP A 456 -7.98 -5.82 -26.48
C ASP A 456 -7.48 -6.38 -27.82
N SER A 457 -8.19 -7.32 -28.43
CA SER A 457 -7.91 -7.75 -29.80
C SER A 457 -8.55 -6.78 -30.80
N PRO A 458 -7.77 -6.02 -31.59
CA PRO A 458 -8.35 -5.17 -32.63
C PRO A 458 -9.00 -6.08 -33.69
N ILE A 459 -10.29 -5.86 -33.91
CA ILE A 459 -11.01 -6.43 -35.06
C ILE A 459 -10.41 -5.79 -36.32
N ILE A 460 -9.41 -6.44 -36.92
CA ILE A 460 -8.98 -6.13 -38.27
C ILE A 460 -10.03 -6.76 -39.21
N SER A 461 -11.06 -5.99 -39.52
CA SER A 461 -11.95 -6.27 -40.65
C SER A 461 -11.14 -6.10 -41.94
N SER A 462 -10.69 -7.20 -42.50
CA SER A 462 -10.22 -7.25 -43.88
C SER A 462 -11.42 -7.09 -44.83
N VAL A 463 -11.73 -5.83 -45.16
CA VAL A 463 -12.58 -5.55 -46.34
C VAL A 463 -11.68 -5.68 -47.58
N THR A 464 -11.74 -6.82 -48.20
CA THR A 464 -11.21 -7.01 -49.56
C THR A 464 -12.19 -6.34 -50.52
N MET A 465 -11.87 -5.15 -50.97
CA MET A 465 -12.54 -4.49 -52.09
C MET A 465 -12.01 -5.07 -53.41
N SER A 466 -12.80 -5.94 -54.04
CA SER A 466 -12.59 -6.34 -55.43
C SER A 466 -12.95 -5.16 -56.34
N LEU A 467 -12.00 -4.68 -57.12
CA LEU A 467 -12.26 -3.79 -58.26
C LEU A 467 -12.77 -4.60 -59.43
N PRO A 468 -13.79 -4.13 -60.16
CA PRO A 468 -14.21 -4.78 -61.40
C PRO A 468 -13.26 -4.44 -62.55
N ASP A 469 -12.90 -5.47 -63.35
CA ASP A 469 -12.22 -5.33 -64.61
C ASP A 469 -13.10 -4.54 -65.58
N THR A 470 -12.53 -3.53 -66.20
CA THR A 470 -13.10 -2.84 -67.38
C THR A 470 -12.32 -3.25 -68.61
N GLU A 471 -13.08 -3.80 -69.57
CA GLU A 471 -12.68 -3.81 -70.99
C GLU A 471 -12.42 -2.39 -71.49
#